data_7cef8cd5d8c0418ca73e0396f1ba5946
#
_entry.id   7cef8cd5d8c0418ca73e0396f1ba5946
#
_cell.length_a   1.000
_cell.length_b   1.000
_cell.length_c   1.000
_cell.angle_alpha   90.00
_cell.angle_beta   90.00
_cell.angle_gamma   90.00
#
_symmetry.space_group_name_H-M   'P 1'
#
loop_
_entity.id
_entity.type
_entity.pdbx_description
1 polymer ?
#
loop_
_entity_poly.entity_id
_entity_poly.type
_entity_poly.pdbx_seq_one_letter_code
_entity_poly.pdbx_strand_id
1 'polypeptide(L)'
;MKKSFLALICLLPLMAFCDPKVDPEPIDEPDEQEASVTINGENQLDYDFKGGSNTLSFTSNREWTATSTSSWVHISPESGAASESPITITVTCDPNTTTSSRDTYVVISADKVKKTVRLLQGFDPFVSAEEPLTSGATLLATNPNVEKFLIEVEYPDRDWSYTKVLDYYGGFNGKYYNENGQEDPNGKMFNWSNQPNSDKPMAYSIRWTEADLVPDSPMVLLLEDKLGWKAEYEIASGALFVNVTNLVPNDYYTYKVSATSNGKVLTQGDFYTTGHLHQCFFKSGCRNIRDLGGWKTLDGKTVKYRKLYRGGRMQSETVNNAGKKEILAEGIGGQLDLRNSDKISKSPVTGVEFLAPGIETGGTTMLQSDRKKTKQCFEFIVNCLRNNKPVYFHCSLGRDRTGTLDILLLGLLGVREGDIGKAYEVTYFAPVGYSVSSSESGSNPKPIFKNTRKEWVYSDVVPYFWKFADQTEGKTFAEGVEKYLLEVAEVSQQDIDDFRSMMLE
;
A
#
# COMPACT_ATOMS: atom_id res chain seq x y z
N MET A 1 24.98 -54.71 -35.99
CA MET A 1 24.94 -56.07 -36.58
C MET A 1 23.50 -56.38 -36.96
N LYS A 2 23.37 -56.72 -38.27
CA LYS A 2 22.36 -57.58 -38.94
C LYS A 2 20.89 -57.17 -38.82
N LYS A 3 20.29 -56.64 -39.89
CA LYS A 3 19.79 -57.23 -41.18
C LYS A 3 18.34 -57.70 -41.00
N SER A 4 17.42 -57.00 -41.65
CA SER A 4 16.80 -57.27 -43.00
C SER A 4 15.95 -58.55 -43.06
N PHE A 5 14.72 -58.43 -43.49
CA PHE A 5 14.32 -58.97 -44.77
C PHE A 5 12.87 -58.56 -45.15
N LEU A 6 12.71 -58.15 -46.29
CA LEU A 6 11.74 -57.89 -47.30
C LEU A 6 10.89 -59.14 -47.63
N ALA A 7 9.61 -58.98 -47.91
CA ALA A 7 8.89 -59.79 -48.86
C ALA A 7 7.77 -59.03 -49.55
N LEU A 8 7.90 -58.83 -50.81
CA LEU A 8 7.01 -58.31 -51.84
C LEU A 8 6.14 -59.45 -52.39
N ILE A 9 4.83 -59.30 -52.47
CA ILE A 9 4.02 -60.06 -53.40
C ILE A 9 3.00 -59.16 -54.05
N CYS A 10 3.17 -58.97 -55.38
CA CYS A 10 2.16 -58.44 -56.31
C CYS A 10 1.05 -59.44 -56.61
N LEU A 11 -0.16 -58.94 -56.74
CA LEU A 11 -1.15 -59.46 -57.68
C LEU A 11 -2.27 -58.43 -57.92
N LEU A 12 -2.39 -57.98 -59.16
CA LEU A 12 -3.53 -57.28 -59.81
C LEU A 12 -4.33 -58.33 -60.57
N PRO A 13 -5.52 -57.95 -61.17
CA PRO A 13 -6.57 -57.03 -60.85
C PRO A 13 -7.96 -57.66 -60.92
N LEU A 14 -8.97 -57.02 -60.38
CA LEU A 14 -10.36 -57.25 -60.86
C LEU A 14 -11.06 -55.87 -60.91
N MET A 15 -11.46 -55.51 -62.12
CA MET A 15 -12.33 -54.38 -62.36
C MET A 15 -13.74 -54.68 -61.86
N ALA A 16 -14.30 -53.86 -61.01
CA ALA A 16 -15.73 -53.78 -60.78
C ALA A 16 -16.12 -52.31 -60.87
N PHE A 17 -17.00 -52.01 -61.79
CA PHE A 17 -17.73 -50.75 -61.96
C PHE A 17 -18.50 -50.48 -60.66
N CYS A 18 -18.23 -49.37 -60.02
CA CYS A 18 -19.10 -48.77 -58.99
C CYS A 18 -19.52 -47.40 -59.45
N ASP A 19 -20.80 -47.12 -59.33
CA ASP A 19 -21.45 -45.82 -59.56
C ASP A 19 -20.78 -44.71 -58.69
N PRO A 20 -20.76 -43.47 -59.17
CA PRO A 20 -20.27 -42.37 -58.39
C PRO A 20 -21.21 -42.16 -57.18
N LYS A 21 -20.74 -42.52 -56.02
CA LYS A 21 -21.35 -42.03 -54.77
C LYS A 21 -21.17 -40.52 -54.74
N VAL A 22 -22.29 -39.81 -54.75
CA VAL A 22 -22.35 -38.42 -54.35
C VAL A 22 -21.96 -38.39 -52.90
N ASP A 23 -20.79 -37.82 -52.61
CA ASP A 23 -20.41 -37.49 -51.24
C ASP A 23 -21.45 -36.52 -50.68
N PRO A 24 -22.03 -36.77 -49.49
CA PRO A 24 -22.86 -35.80 -48.85
C PRO A 24 -22.04 -34.53 -48.64
N GLU A 25 -22.58 -33.40 -49.06
CA GLU A 25 -22.01 -32.09 -48.71
C GLU A 25 -21.74 -32.05 -47.20
N PRO A 26 -20.59 -31.47 -46.77
CA PRO A 26 -20.32 -31.28 -45.34
C PRO A 26 -21.51 -30.49 -44.77
N ILE A 27 -22.18 -31.07 -43.79
CA ILE A 27 -23.14 -30.33 -42.97
C ILE A 27 -22.29 -29.27 -42.28
N ASP A 28 -22.45 -28.01 -42.68
CA ASP A 28 -21.92 -26.89 -41.91
C ASP A 28 -22.49 -27.02 -40.49
N GLU A 29 -21.65 -27.47 -39.57
CA GLU A 29 -21.98 -27.32 -38.15
C GLU A 29 -22.22 -25.82 -37.91
N PRO A 30 -23.34 -25.44 -37.28
CA PRO A 30 -23.58 -24.02 -37.00
C PRO A 30 -22.38 -23.47 -36.24
N ASP A 31 -21.79 -22.41 -36.79
CA ASP A 31 -20.68 -21.67 -36.19
C ASP A 31 -21.09 -21.32 -34.76
N GLU A 32 -20.60 -22.10 -33.76
CA GLU A 32 -20.91 -21.86 -32.35
C GLU A 32 -20.29 -20.53 -31.97
N GLN A 33 -21.07 -19.48 -32.05
CA GLN A 33 -20.68 -18.14 -31.65
C GLN A 33 -20.05 -18.22 -30.27
N GLU A 34 -18.78 -17.76 -30.11
CA GLU A 34 -18.05 -17.77 -28.84
C GLU A 34 -18.87 -17.10 -27.73
N ALA A 35 -18.79 -17.66 -26.52
CA ALA A 35 -19.45 -17.08 -25.37
C ALA A 35 -18.95 -15.65 -25.13
N SER A 36 -19.84 -14.73 -24.85
CA SER A 36 -19.53 -13.33 -24.62
C SER A 36 -20.36 -12.73 -23.49
N VAL A 37 -19.72 -11.90 -22.67
CA VAL A 37 -20.36 -11.05 -21.66
C VAL A 37 -19.80 -9.64 -21.81
N THR A 38 -20.68 -8.66 -21.93
CA THR A 38 -20.29 -7.24 -22.01
C THR A 38 -20.97 -6.45 -20.90
N ILE A 39 -20.20 -5.79 -20.05
CA ILE A 39 -20.72 -4.87 -19.02
C ILE A 39 -21.11 -3.55 -19.68
N ASN A 40 -22.34 -3.10 -19.44
CA ASN A 40 -22.88 -1.86 -19.96
C ASN A 40 -22.76 -0.77 -18.88
N GLY A 41 -21.73 0.03 -18.94
CA GLY A 41 -21.50 1.11 -17.96
C GLY A 41 -20.15 1.01 -17.24
N GLU A 42 -20.11 1.51 -16.04
CA GLU A 42 -18.88 1.54 -15.23
C GLU A 42 -18.57 0.15 -14.65
N ASN A 43 -17.28 -0.17 -14.57
CA ASN A 43 -16.79 -1.42 -13.96
C ASN A 43 -16.64 -1.31 -12.42
N GLN A 44 -17.32 -0.34 -11.80
CA GLN A 44 -17.33 -0.12 -10.37
C GLN A 44 -18.71 0.39 -9.91
N LEU A 45 -19.17 -0.15 -8.77
CA LEU A 45 -20.34 0.34 -8.05
C LEU A 45 -19.87 0.86 -6.68
N ASP A 46 -20.22 2.09 -6.37
CA ASP A 46 -19.90 2.73 -5.10
C ASP A 46 -21.11 2.73 -4.18
N TYR A 47 -20.89 2.36 -2.92
CA TYR A 47 -21.88 2.35 -1.84
C TYR A 47 -21.38 3.20 -0.68
N ASP A 48 -22.28 3.91 -0.04
CA ASP A 48 -21.99 4.48 1.27
C ASP A 48 -22.00 3.39 2.37
N PHE A 49 -21.68 3.77 3.58
CA PHE A 49 -21.65 2.82 4.70
C PHE A 49 -23.02 2.21 5.04
N LYS A 50 -24.11 2.88 4.68
CA LYS A 50 -25.49 2.38 4.95
C LYS A 50 -25.85 1.21 4.05
N GLY A 51 -25.07 0.98 3.00
CA GLY A 51 -25.38 -0.02 2.00
C GLY A 51 -26.48 0.44 1.04
N GLY A 52 -27.36 -0.47 0.69
CA GLY A 52 -28.45 -0.20 -0.25
C GLY A 52 -28.27 -0.94 -1.56
N SER A 53 -29.05 -0.55 -2.58
CA SER A 53 -29.13 -1.27 -3.83
C SER A 53 -28.74 -0.39 -5.01
N ASN A 54 -27.90 -0.96 -5.90
CA ASN A 54 -27.57 -0.41 -7.22
C ASN A 54 -27.94 -1.42 -8.30
N THR A 55 -28.04 -0.98 -9.54
CA THR A 55 -28.27 -1.84 -10.68
C THR A 55 -27.00 -2.03 -11.50
N LEU A 56 -26.76 -3.24 -11.95
CA LEU A 56 -25.70 -3.59 -12.89
C LEU A 56 -26.34 -4.08 -14.19
N SER A 57 -25.93 -3.50 -15.32
CA SER A 57 -26.44 -3.88 -16.65
C SER A 57 -25.32 -4.53 -17.47
N PHE A 58 -25.68 -5.59 -18.20
CA PHE A 58 -24.79 -6.31 -19.10
C PHE A 58 -25.57 -7.05 -20.20
N THR A 59 -24.85 -7.56 -21.20
CA THR A 59 -25.41 -8.49 -22.20
C THR A 59 -24.66 -9.81 -22.13
N SER A 60 -25.30 -10.92 -22.46
CA SER A 60 -24.68 -12.24 -22.54
C SER A 60 -25.37 -13.08 -23.66
N ASN A 61 -24.58 -13.67 -24.53
CA ASN A 61 -25.06 -14.56 -25.56
C ASN A 61 -25.19 -16.04 -25.12
N ARG A 62 -25.00 -16.30 -23.83
CA ARG A 62 -25.20 -17.61 -23.17
C ARG A 62 -25.96 -17.42 -21.86
N GLU A 63 -26.45 -18.52 -21.29
CA GLU A 63 -26.94 -18.53 -19.91
C GLU A 63 -25.84 -18.01 -18.99
N TRP A 64 -26.22 -17.22 -18.01
CA TRP A 64 -25.30 -16.52 -17.16
C TRP A 64 -25.59 -16.74 -15.66
N THR A 65 -24.56 -16.57 -14.86
CA THR A 65 -24.65 -16.50 -13.40
C THR A 65 -23.94 -15.25 -12.88
N ALA A 66 -24.44 -14.68 -11.80
CA ALA A 66 -23.83 -13.57 -11.10
C ALA A 66 -23.56 -13.99 -9.64
N THR A 67 -22.32 -13.83 -9.18
CA THR A 67 -21.90 -14.26 -7.85
C THR A 67 -21.00 -13.22 -7.18
N SER A 68 -20.96 -13.24 -5.86
CA SER A 68 -19.95 -12.55 -5.05
C SER A 68 -19.44 -13.49 -3.96
N THR A 69 -18.17 -13.35 -3.57
CA THR A 69 -17.58 -14.14 -2.46
C THR A 69 -17.85 -13.53 -1.09
N SER A 70 -18.41 -12.33 -1.05
CA SER A 70 -18.66 -11.58 0.18
C SER A 70 -20.08 -11.77 0.67
N SER A 71 -20.25 -12.18 1.92
CA SER A 71 -21.55 -12.45 2.54
C SER A 71 -22.42 -11.21 2.72
N TRP A 72 -21.86 -10.02 2.61
CA TRP A 72 -22.55 -8.74 2.72
C TRP A 72 -23.06 -8.19 1.37
N VAL A 73 -22.92 -8.98 0.29
CA VAL A 73 -23.40 -8.64 -1.06
C VAL A 73 -24.47 -9.63 -1.49
N HIS A 74 -25.62 -9.13 -1.87
CA HIS A 74 -26.76 -9.90 -2.34
C HIS A 74 -27.09 -9.50 -3.79
N ILE A 75 -27.32 -10.47 -4.64
CA ILE A 75 -27.54 -10.26 -6.08
C ILE A 75 -28.91 -10.84 -6.46
N SER A 76 -29.66 -10.12 -7.27
CA SER A 76 -30.96 -10.60 -7.75
C SER A 76 -31.27 -10.05 -9.16
N PRO A 77 -31.60 -10.92 -10.11
CA PRO A 77 -31.45 -12.38 -10.08
C PRO A 77 -29.98 -12.82 -10.11
N GLU A 78 -29.68 -14.02 -9.61
CA GLU A 78 -28.33 -14.61 -9.62
C GLU A 78 -27.99 -15.36 -10.91
N SER A 79 -28.99 -15.60 -11.79
CA SER A 79 -28.81 -16.29 -13.08
C SER A 79 -29.91 -15.95 -14.03
N GLY A 80 -29.71 -16.24 -15.31
CA GLY A 80 -30.72 -16.05 -16.34
C GLY A 80 -30.30 -16.58 -17.72
N ALA A 81 -31.21 -16.46 -18.66
CA ALA A 81 -31.01 -16.87 -20.05
C ALA A 81 -30.12 -15.86 -20.81
N ALA A 82 -29.61 -16.29 -21.97
CA ALA A 82 -28.92 -15.43 -22.93
C ALA A 82 -29.85 -14.28 -23.39
N SER A 83 -29.24 -13.09 -23.57
CA SER A 83 -29.94 -11.92 -24.11
C SER A 83 -28.94 -10.96 -24.77
N GLU A 84 -29.24 -10.57 -26.00
CA GLU A 84 -28.55 -9.49 -26.70
C GLU A 84 -29.04 -8.10 -26.23
N SER A 85 -30.24 -8.05 -25.65
CA SER A 85 -30.74 -6.85 -24.99
C SER A 85 -30.14 -6.72 -23.59
N PRO A 86 -29.96 -5.50 -23.04
CA PRO A 86 -29.43 -5.30 -21.73
C PRO A 86 -30.19 -6.07 -20.65
N ILE A 87 -29.47 -6.93 -19.95
CA ILE A 87 -29.92 -7.63 -18.74
C ILE A 87 -29.58 -6.71 -17.55
N THR A 88 -30.51 -6.56 -16.63
CA THR A 88 -30.29 -5.77 -15.41
C THR A 88 -30.45 -6.65 -14.20
N ILE A 89 -29.45 -6.63 -13.31
CA ILE A 89 -29.51 -7.26 -11.99
C ILE A 89 -29.42 -6.17 -10.91
N THR A 90 -30.03 -6.44 -9.77
CA THR A 90 -29.89 -5.61 -8.58
C THR A 90 -28.77 -6.17 -7.70
N VAL A 91 -27.85 -5.33 -7.31
CA VAL A 91 -26.78 -5.65 -6.36
C VAL A 91 -27.03 -4.85 -5.09
N THR A 92 -27.26 -5.55 -3.98
CA THR A 92 -27.55 -4.95 -2.68
C THR A 92 -26.39 -5.22 -1.73
N CYS A 93 -25.94 -4.20 -1.02
CA CYS A 93 -24.91 -4.33 0.03
C CYS A 93 -25.51 -4.11 1.40
N ASP A 94 -25.18 -4.97 2.36
CA ASP A 94 -25.50 -4.77 3.77
C ASP A 94 -24.74 -3.54 4.32
N PRO A 95 -25.25 -2.89 5.38
CA PRO A 95 -24.53 -1.82 6.05
C PRO A 95 -23.11 -2.25 6.47
N ASN A 96 -22.14 -1.38 6.22
CA ASN A 96 -20.78 -1.56 6.71
C ASN A 96 -20.66 -0.96 8.11
N THR A 97 -20.72 -1.80 9.12
CA THR A 97 -20.59 -1.40 10.53
C THR A 97 -19.15 -1.39 11.03
N THR A 98 -18.17 -1.53 10.12
CA THR A 98 -16.76 -1.52 10.48
C THR A 98 -16.17 -0.11 10.39
N THR A 99 -14.99 0.09 10.96
CA THR A 99 -14.24 1.35 10.93
C THR A 99 -13.39 1.54 9.64
N SER A 100 -13.59 0.68 8.63
CA SER A 100 -12.82 0.70 7.39
C SER A 100 -13.74 0.49 6.18
N SER A 101 -13.43 1.15 5.07
CA SER A 101 -14.04 0.80 3.80
C SER A 101 -13.73 -0.65 3.43
N ARG A 102 -14.65 -1.28 2.71
CA ARG A 102 -14.50 -2.64 2.22
C ARG A 102 -14.79 -2.70 0.73
N ASP A 103 -14.21 -3.67 0.05
CA ASP A 103 -14.46 -3.90 -1.37
C ASP A 103 -14.55 -5.39 -1.69
N THR A 104 -15.19 -5.68 -2.79
CA THR A 104 -15.35 -7.02 -3.34
C THR A 104 -15.69 -6.91 -4.83
N TYR A 105 -16.02 -8.04 -5.44
CA TYR A 105 -16.42 -8.11 -6.83
C TYR A 105 -17.74 -8.86 -7.01
N VAL A 106 -18.54 -8.39 -7.96
CA VAL A 106 -19.57 -9.21 -8.62
C VAL A 106 -18.93 -9.82 -9.86
N VAL A 107 -19.04 -11.12 -9.99
CA VAL A 107 -18.54 -11.90 -11.12
C VAL A 107 -19.72 -12.37 -11.95
N ILE A 108 -19.82 -11.87 -13.19
CA ILE A 108 -20.76 -12.38 -14.20
C ILE A 108 -20.04 -13.46 -15.00
N SER A 109 -20.60 -14.64 -15.04
CA SER A 109 -20.03 -15.81 -15.74
C SER A 109 -21.01 -16.35 -16.76
N ALA A 110 -20.53 -16.64 -17.97
CA ALA A 110 -21.24 -17.33 -19.02
C ALA A 110 -20.29 -18.31 -19.72
N ASP A 111 -20.52 -19.59 -19.59
CA ASP A 111 -19.57 -20.66 -19.95
C ASP A 111 -18.18 -20.41 -19.31
N LYS A 112 -17.15 -20.23 -20.15
CA LYS A 112 -15.77 -19.97 -19.71
C LYS A 112 -15.47 -18.47 -19.57
N VAL A 113 -16.36 -17.59 -20.00
CA VAL A 113 -16.17 -16.14 -19.94
C VAL A 113 -16.57 -15.60 -18.57
N LYS A 114 -15.72 -14.77 -17.98
CA LYS A 114 -16.01 -14.09 -16.72
C LYS A 114 -15.72 -12.60 -16.86
N LYS A 115 -16.62 -11.78 -16.36
CA LYS A 115 -16.45 -10.33 -16.20
C LYS A 115 -16.65 -9.95 -14.75
N THR A 116 -15.88 -8.99 -14.28
CA THR A 116 -15.92 -8.53 -12.89
C THR A 116 -16.29 -7.06 -12.82
N VAL A 117 -17.16 -6.73 -11.88
CA VAL A 117 -17.46 -5.35 -11.49
C VAL A 117 -17.08 -5.18 -10.03
N ARG A 118 -16.27 -4.19 -9.74
CA ARG A 118 -15.83 -3.87 -8.37
C ARG A 118 -16.97 -3.23 -7.60
N LEU A 119 -17.15 -3.63 -6.33
CA LEU A 119 -17.97 -2.93 -5.37
C LEU A 119 -17.06 -2.30 -4.34
N LEU A 120 -17.19 -0.99 -4.13
CA LEU A 120 -16.49 -0.27 -3.09
C LEU A 120 -17.53 0.29 -2.12
N GLN A 121 -17.44 -0.10 -0.85
CA GLN A 121 -18.33 0.42 0.19
C GLN A 121 -17.55 1.22 1.23
N GLY A 122 -17.99 2.44 1.48
CA GLY A 122 -17.49 3.29 2.55
C GLY A 122 -17.66 2.64 3.92
N PHE A 123 -17.04 3.21 4.93
CA PHE A 123 -17.27 2.84 6.34
C PHE A 123 -18.11 3.92 7.01
N ASP A 124 -18.78 3.52 8.09
CA ASP A 124 -19.49 4.47 8.94
C ASP A 124 -18.46 5.36 9.65
N PRO A 125 -18.38 6.65 9.33
CA PRO A 125 -17.49 7.55 10.04
C PRO A 125 -17.88 7.73 11.51
N PHE A 126 -19.05 7.22 11.91
CA PHE A 126 -19.62 7.31 13.27
C PHE A 126 -19.51 6.01 14.08
N VAL A 127 -19.06 4.90 13.45
CA VAL A 127 -18.67 3.73 14.25
C VAL A 127 -17.46 4.11 15.08
N SER A 128 -17.67 4.12 16.37
CA SER A 128 -16.72 4.47 17.40
C SER A 128 -15.35 3.86 17.13
N ALA A 129 -14.39 4.67 16.76
CA ALA A 129 -13.03 4.29 17.09
C ALA A 129 -12.82 4.66 18.56
N GLU A 130 -12.35 3.74 19.32
CA GLU A 130 -11.11 3.80 20.03
C GLU A 130 -11.07 4.89 21.11
N GLU A 131 -9.96 5.22 21.63
CA GLU A 131 -9.77 6.04 22.81
C GLU A 131 -10.34 7.46 22.65
N PRO A 132 -11.22 7.92 23.57
CA PRO A 132 -11.70 9.30 23.54
C PRO A 132 -10.56 10.26 23.87
N LEU A 133 -10.40 11.28 23.02
CA LEU A 133 -9.44 12.36 23.24
C LEU A 133 -10.04 13.37 24.22
N THR A 134 -9.33 13.63 25.30
CA THR A 134 -9.65 14.67 26.27
C THR A 134 -8.62 15.81 26.20
N SER A 135 -9.05 17.05 26.45
CA SER A 135 -8.13 18.18 26.52
C SER A 135 -7.07 17.97 27.60
N GLY A 136 -5.81 18.30 27.29
CA GLY A 136 -4.66 18.10 28.18
C GLY A 136 -4.12 16.68 28.23
N ALA A 137 -4.65 15.76 27.41
CA ALA A 137 -4.18 14.37 27.38
C ALA A 137 -2.78 14.24 26.78
N THR A 138 -2.08 13.17 27.19
CA THR A 138 -0.85 12.71 26.52
C THR A 138 -1.18 11.41 25.79
N LEU A 139 -0.98 11.40 24.48
CA LEU A 139 -1.41 10.33 23.57
C LEU A 139 -0.22 9.66 22.88
N LEU A 140 -0.27 8.35 22.72
CA LEU A 140 0.69 7.63 21.89
C LEU A 140 0.32 7.78 20.41
N ALA A 141 1.18 8.37 19.59
CA ALA A 141 0.94 8.53 18.15
C ALA A 141 1.29 7.27 17.36
N THR A 142 2.38 6.60 17.72
CA THR A 142 2.87 5.37 17.09
C THR A 142 1.99 4.17 17.47
N ASN A 143 1.84 3.20 16.57
CA ASN A 143 1.20 1.93 16.92
C ASN A 143 1.93 1.26 18.11
N PRO A 144 1.23 0.77 19.13
CA PRO A 144 1.88 0.21 20.35
C PRO A 144 2.83 -0.96 20.08
N ASN A 145 2.52 -1.82 19.09
CA ASN A 145 3.39 -2.94 18.76
C ASN A 145 4.69 -2.46 18.08
N VAL A 146 4.57 -1.47 17.20
CA VAL A 146 5.73 -0.83 16.56
C VAL A 146 6.55 -0.07 17.60
N GLU A 147 5.90 0.69 18.47
CA GLU A 147 6.57 1.43 19.55
C GLU A 147 7.37 0.50 20.45
N LYS A 148 6.77 -0.59 20.89
CA LYS A 148 7.44 -1.60 21.70
C LYS A 148 8.66 -2.18 21.01
N PHE A 149 8.55 -2.51 19.70
CA PHE A 149 9.68 -2.97 18.91
C PHE A 149 10.81 -1.94 18.85
N LEU A 150 10.48 -0.68 18.59
CA LEU A 150 11.47 0.40 18.49
C LEU A 150 12.24 0.63 19.79
N ILE A 151 11.58 0.42 20.95
CA ILE A 151 12.19 0.56 22.29
C ILE A 151 13.02 -0.67 22.66
N GLU A 152 12.49 -1.87 22.46
CA GLU A 152 13.06 -3.11 23.03
C GLU A 152 14.16 -3.73 22.16
N VAL A 153 14.21 -3.41 20.86
CA VAL A 153 15.17 -4.03 19.93
C VAL A 153 16.37 -3.11 19.72
N GLU A 154 17.56 -3.69 19.86
CA GLU A 154 18.83 -3.03 19.58
C GLU A 154 19.58 -3.75 18.45
N TYR A 155 20.13 -2.98 17.52
CA TYR A 155 21.04 -3.46 16.49
C TYR A 155 22.45 -2.94 16.76
N PRO A 156 23.44 -3.82 16.92
CA PRO A 156 24.83 -3.40 16.93
C PRO A 156 25.26 -2.91 15.56
N ASP A 157 26.14 -1.93 15.53
CA ASP A 157 26.73 -1.44 14.29
C ASP A 157 27.51 -2.57 13.60
N ARG A 158 27.44 -2.62 12.28
CA ARG A 158 28.09 -3.63 11.42
C ARG A 158 27.69 -5.10 11.66
N ASP A 159 26.75 -5.39 12.55
CA ASP A 159 26.22 -6.73 12.77
C ASP A 159 24.79 -6.89 12.24
N TRP A 160 24.66 -7.10 10.96
CA TRP A 160 23.42 -7.24 10.23
C TRP A 160 23.17 -8.69 9.80
N SER A 161 23.57 -9.62 10.63
CA SER A 161 23.55 -11.04 10.28
C SER A 161 22.15 -11.61 10.13
N TYR A 162 21.14 -11.02 10.79
CA TYR A 162 19.75 -11.47 10.69
C TYR A 162 18.74 -10.42 11.16
N THR A 163 17.47 -10.62 10.75
CA THR A 163 16.35 -9.78 11.16
C THR A 163 15.96 -10.02 12.61
N LYS A 164 15.90 -8.97 13.40
CA LYS A 164 15.51 -9.04 14.83
C LYS A 164 14.00 -8.96 15.04
N VAL A 165 13.28 -8.36 14.11
CA VAL A 165 11.82 -8.33 14.15
C VAL A 165 11.24 -9.74 14.21
N LEU A 166 11.91 -10.74 13.62
CA LEU A 166 11.49 -12.14 13.71
C LEU A 166 11.56 -12.67 15.13
N ASP A 167 12.62 -12.34 15.87
CA ASP A 167 12.76 -12.77 17.26
C ASP A 167 11.71 -12.08 18.14
N TYR A 168 11.39 -10.82 17.85
CA TYR A 168 10.32 -10.09 18.49
C TYR A 168 8.96 -10.72 18.25
N TYR A 169 8.65 -11.10 17.01
CA TYR A 169 7.41 -11.78 16.65
C TYR A 169 7.35 -13.24 17.03
N GLY A 170 8.48 -13.92 17.20
CA GLY A 170 8.54 -15.24 17.84
C GLY A 170 7.93 -15.25 19.25
N GLY A 171 7.84 -14.07 19.89
CA GLY A 171 7.05 -13.82 21.09
C GLY A 171 5.53 -13.80 20.89
N PHE A 172 5.01 -13.66 19.69
CA PHE A 172 3.58 -13.79 19.37
C PHE A 172 3.20 -15.27 19.17
N ASN A 173 3.09 -16.02 20.24
CA ASN A 173 2.70 -17.42 20.33
C ASN A 173 3.79 -18.46 20.05
N GLY A 174 5.05 -18.10 19.79
CA GLY A 174 6.16 -19.05 19.59
C GLY A 174 5.98 -20.00 18.40
N LYS A 175 5.07 -19.70 17.47
CA LYS A 175 4.73 -20.56 16.35
C LYS A 175 5.15 -19.92 15.03
N TYR A 176 5.81 -20.73 14.22
CA TYR A 176 6.25 -20.38 12.89
C TYR A 176 5.47 -21.18 11.86
N TYR A 177 5.19 -20.62 10.71
CA TYR A 177 4.38 -21.25 9.68
C TYR A 177 5.11 -21.19 8.33
N ASN A 178 4.92 -22.15 7.46
CA ASN A 178 5.47 -22.18 6.11
C ASN A 178 4.62 -21.35 5.12
N GLU A 179 5.05 -21.27 3.87
CA GLU A 179 4.38 -20.55 2.80
C GLU A 179 2.94 -21.02 2.51
N ASN A 180 2.57 -22.23 2.99
CA ASN A 180 1.24 -22.82 2.87
C ASN A 180 0.39 -22.60 4.14
N GLY A 181 0.89 -21.82 5.11
CA GLY A 181 0.19 -21.58 6.37
C GLY A 181 0.23 -22.75 7.36
N GLN A 182 1.11 -23.73 7.17
CA GLN A 182 1.32 -24.84 8.09
C GLN A 182 2.41 -24.51 9.10
N GLU A 183 2.26 -24.95 10.35
CA GLU A 183 3.25 -24.73 11.39
C GLU A 183 4.62 -25.31 10.98
N ASP A 184 5.65 -24.47 10.98
CA ASP A 184 7.02 -24.85 10.65
C ASP A 184 7.89 -24.84 11.91
N PRO A 185 8.22 -26.00 12.48
CA PRO A 185 9.03 -26.09 13.69
C PRO A 185 10.48 -25.59 13.49
N ASN A 186 10.92 -25.34 12.25
CA ASN A 186 12.25 -24.83 11.94
C ASN A 186 12.35 -23.31 11.88
N GLY A 187 11.35 -22.61 12.37
CA GLY A 187 11.49 -21.22 12.75
C GLY A 187 11.25 -20.19 11.65
N LYS A 188 10.09 -20.20 11.01
CA LYS A 188 9.75 -19.18 10.03
C LYS A 188 8.38 -18.61 10.32
N MET A 189 8.33 -17.31 10.46
CA MET A 189 7.11 -16.61 10.79
C MET A 189 6.24 -16.32 9.58
N PHE A 190 5.03 -16.89 9.60
CA PHE A 190 3.98 -16.55 8.66
C PHE A 190 2.68 -16.41 9.45
N ASN A 191 2.14 -15.30 9.52
CA ASN A 191 0.73 -14.96 9.60
C ASN A 191 0.49 -13.59 10.24
N TRP A 192 0.76 -12.57 9.48
CA TRP A 192 0.35 -11.21 9.79
C TRP A 192 -1.14 -10.98 9.57
N SER A 193 -1.77 -11.85 8.76
CA SER A 193 -3.16 -11.71 8.34
C SER A 193 -4.17 -11.68 9.47
N ASN A 194 -3.79 -12.21 10.63
CA ASN A 194 -4.63 -12.24 11.83
C ASN A 194 -4.15 -11.27 12.93
N GLN A 195 -3.08 -10.50 12.66
CA GLN A 195 -2.62 -9.50 13.61
C GLN A 195 -3.35 -8.18 13.37
N PRO A 196 -3.64 -7.41 14.42
CA PRO A 196 -4.16 -6.06 14.22
C PRO A 196 -3.21 -5.28 13.33
N ASN A 197 -3.76 -4.40 12.51
CA ASN A 197 -3.07 -3.57 11.53
C ASN A 197 -1.95 -2.72 12.18
N SER A 198 -0.81 -3.35 12.49
CA SER A 198 0.29 -2.71 13.21
C SER A 198 1.05 -1.69 12.35
N ASP A 199 0.73 -1.58 11.07
CA ASP A 199 1.20 -0.51 10.19
C ASP A 199 0.36 0.77 10.30
N LYS A 200 -0.74 0.76 11.05
CA LYS A 200 -1.58 1.93 11.27
C LYS A 200 -1.17 2.65 12.56
N PRO A 201 -1.18 4.00 12.54
CA PRO A 201 -1.00 4.80 13.74
C PRO A 201 -2.16 4.59 14.72
N MET A 202 -2.00 5.08 15.92
CA MET A 202 -3.13 5.22 16.85
C MET A 202 -4.16 6.20 16.29
N ALA A 203 -5.42 5.94 16.60
CA ALA A 203 -6.55 6.80 16.27
C ALA A 203 -7.25 7.24 17.55
N TYR A 204 -7.61 8.51 17.63
CA TYR A 204 -8.30 9.10 18.76
C TYR A 204 -9.58 9.77 18.31
N SER A 205 -10.59 9.73 19.16
CA SER A 205 -11.92 10.22 18.86
C SER A 205 -12.19 11.52 19.62
N ILE A 206 -12.28 12.64 18.90
CA ILE A 206 -12.80 13.90 19.45
C ILE A 206 -14.31 13.82 19.43
N ARG A 207 -14.96 14.03 20.58
CA ARG A 207 -16.40 13.81 20.78
C ARG A 207 -17.13 15.07 21.27
N TRP A 208 -18.41 15.14 20.99
CA TRP A 208 -19.37 16.13 21.50
C TRP A 208 -20.74 15.46 21.68
N THR A 209 -21.71 16.19 22.21
CA THR A 209 -23.05 15.66 22.49
C THR A 209 -24.07 16.13 21.45
N GLU A 210 -25.23 15.46 21.37
CA GLU A 210 -26.34 15.91 20.51
C GLU A 210 -26.79 17.33 20.83
N ALA A 211 -26.70 17.76 22.09
CA ALA A 211 -27.05 19.12 22.52
C ALA A 211 -26.10 20.19 21.94
N ASP A 212 -24.93 19.81 21.55
CA ASP A 212 -23.95 20.73 20.95
C ASP A 212 -24.21 20.96 19.46
N LEU A 213 -24.95 20.06 18.81
CA LEU A 213 -25.18 20.10 17.36
C LEU A 213 -25.94 21.38 16.95
N VAL A 214 -25.65 21.79 15.72
CA VAL A 214 -26.48 22.76 14.98
C VAL A 214 -27.25 21.97 13.94
N PRO A 215 -28.59 22.02 13.94
CA PRO A 215 -29.40 21.27 13.00
C PRO A 215 -28.97 21.49 11.55
N ASP A 216 -28.93 20.40 10.79
CA ASP A 216 -28.59 20.38 9.34
C ASP A 216 -27.26 21.03 8.96
N SER A 217 -26.39 21.31 9.92
CA SER A 217 -25.10 21.92 9.68
C SER A 217 -23.99 20.88 9.64
N PRO A 218 -23.23 20.74 8.53
CA PRO A 218 -21.94 20.11 8.56
C PRO A 218 -21.00 20.82 9.54
N MET A 219 -19.93 20.15 9.90
CA MET A 219 -18.93 20.67 10.83
C MET A 219 -17.54 20.57 10.22
N VAL A 220 -16.59 21.29 10.78
CA VAL A 220 -15.19 21.25 10.44
C VAL A 220 -14.36 21.08 11.71
N LEU A 221 -13.41 20.13 11.69
CA LEU A 221 -12.32 20.06 12.64
C LEU A 221 -11.13 20.81 12.07
N LEU A 222 -10.64 21.79 12.83
CA LEU A 222 -9.31 22.36 12.63
C LEU A 222 -8.36 21.72 13.65
N LEU A 223 -7.29 21.11 13.16
CA LEU A 223 -6.19 20.56 13.94
C LEU A 223 -4.91 21.35 13.61
N GLU A 224 -4.20 21.80 14.62
CA GLU A 224 -2.98 22.62 14.44
C GLU A 224 -1.89 22.13 15.39
N ASP A 225 -0.67 21.97 14.88
CA ASP A 225 0.50 21.65 15.70
C ASP A 225 1.26 22.92 16.16
N LYS A 226 2.22 22.77 17.04
CA LYS A 226 3.03 23.89 17.56
C LYS A 226 3.91 24.56 16.51
N LEU A 227 4.16 23.90 15.36
CA LEU A 227 4.98 24.43 14.27
C LEU A 227 4.16 25.15 13.20
N GLY A 228 2.83 25.21 13.39
CA GLY A 228 1.89 25.89 12.50
C GLY A 228 1.39 25.01 11.33
N TRP A 229 1.63 23.70 11.35
CA TRP A 229 0.94 22.79 10.46
C TRP A 229 -0.54 22.74 10.83
N LYS A 230 -1.39 22.76 9.81
CA LYS A 230 -2.86 22.75 9.97
C LYS A 230 -3.48 21.72 9.05
N ALA A 231 -4.47 21.02 9.59
CA ALA A 231 -5.35 20.17 8.80
C ALA A 231 -6.81 20.46 9.12
N GLU A 232 -7.63 20.45 8.08
CA GLU A 232 -9.08 20.60 8.18
C GLU A 232 -9.75 19.29 7.76
N TYR A 233 -10.68 18.82 8.59
CA TYR A 233 -11.47 17.63 8.32
C TYR A 233 -12.94 17.99 8.24
N GLU A 234 -13.56 17.73 7.09
CA GLU A 234 -14.99 17.88 6.90
C GLU A 234 -15.74 16.80 7.69
N ILE A 235 -16.75 17.20 8.42
CA ILE A 235 -17.56 16.30 9.27
C ILE A 235 -19.01 16.46 8.84
N ALA A 236 -19.68 15.32 8.59
CA ALA A 236 -21.09 15.33 8.19
C ALA A 236 -22.01 15.88 9.29
N SER A 237 -23.12 16.48 8.89
CA SER A 237 -24.18 16.88 9.81
C SER A 237 -24.66 15.71 10.63
N GLY A 238 -24.94 15.92 11.92
CA GLY A 238 -25.41 14.90 12.85
C GLY A 238 -24.34 13.99 13.44
N ALA A 239 -23.07 14.09 13.00
CA ALA A 239 -21.98 13.34 13.60
C ALA A 239 -21.73 13.78 15.05
N LEU A 240 -21.37 12.82 15.92
CA LEU A 240 -21.08 13.05 17.34
C LEU A 240 -19.59 12.89 17.68
N PHE A 241 -18.77 12.57 16.69
CA PHE A 241 -17.32 12.48 16.85
C PHE A 241 -16.58 12.58 15.51
N VAL A 242 -15.29 12.80 15.58
CA VAL A 242 -14.35 12.69 14.46
C VAL A 242 -13.07 11.99 14.94
N ASN A 243 -12.52 11.13 14.09
CA ASN A 243 -11.27 10.45 14.40
C ASN A 243 -10.09 11.22 13.84
N VAL A 244 -9.07 11.40 14.65
CA VAL A 244 -7.77 11.95 14.27
C VAL A 244 -6.72 10.85 14.27
N THR A 245 -5.90 10.84 13.23
CA THR A 245 -4.78 9.91 13.00
C THR A 245 -3.61 10.68 12.43
N ASN A 246 -2.53 9.99 12.08
CA ASN A 246 -1.36 10.59 11.42
C ASN A 246 -0.71 11.70 12.25
N LEU A 247 -0.71 11.53 13.58
CA LEU A 247 -0.12 12.49 14.49
C LEU A 247 1.41 12.31 14.55
N VAL A 248 2.14 13.41 14.49
CA VAL A 248 3.59 13.42 14.71
C VAL A 248 3.87 13.15 16.19
N PRO A 249 4.78 12.23 16.54
CA PRO A 249 5.19 12.01 17.93
C PRO A 249 5.91 13.20 18.53
N ASN A 250 5.84 13.31 19.86
CA ASN A 250 6.49 14.34 20.65
C ASN A 250 6.15 15.77 20.25
N ASP A 251 4.88 15.96 19.84
CA ASP A 251 4.36 17.24 19.40
C ASP A 251 3.14 17.67 20.21
N TYR A 252 2.80 18.96 20.14
CA TYR A 252 1.67 19.55 20.83
C TYR A 252 0.65 20.01 19.80
N TYR A 253 -0.61 19.68 20.02
CA TYR A 253 -1.72 19.98 19.13
C TYR A 253 -2.81 20.76 19.82
N THR A 254 -3.44 21.65 19.08
CA THR A 254 -4.73 22.23 19.42
C THR A 254 -5.80 21.74 18.44
N TYR A 255 -7.02 21.57 18.91
CA TYR A 255 -8.14 21.21 18.06
C TYR A 255 -9.38 22.07 18.34
N LYS A 256 -10.17 22.28 17.30
CA LYS A 256 -11.45 22.97 17.38
C LYS A 256 -12.42 22.38 16.36
N VAL A 257 -13.60 21.95 16.84
CA VAL A 257 -14.71 21.53 15.99
C VAL A 257 -15.78 22.62 15.99
N SER A 258 -16.18 23.04 14.81
CA SER A 258 -17.15 24.12 14.63
C SER A 258 -18.20 23.78 13.58
N ALA A 259 -19.44 24.20 13.80
CA ALA A 259 -20.49 24.16 12.78
C ALA A 259 -20.20 25.13 11.65
N THR A 260 -20.35 24.70 10.39
CA THR A 260 -20.02 25.54 9.21
C THR A 260 -21.03 26.62 8.94
N SER A 261 -22.30 26.43 9.36
CA SER A 261 -23.40 27.36 9.08
C SER A 261 -23.33 28.67 9.89
N ASN A 262 -22.83 28.63 11.12
CA ASN A 262 -22.83 29.77 12.03
C ASN A 262 -21.57 29.94 12.87
N GLY A 263 -20.57 29.03 12.70
CA GLY A 263 -19.32 29.07 13.44
C GLY A 263 -19.41 28.66 14.92
N LYS A 264 -20.56 28.11 15.38
CA LYS A 264 -20.68 27.62 16.76
C LYS A 264 -19.63 26.57 17.03
N VAL A 265 -18.83 26.77 18.09
CA VAL A 265 -17.84 25.78 18.54
C VAL A 265 -18.58 24.68 19.31
N LEU A 266 -18.42 23.43 18.89
CA LEU A 266 -18.98 22.26 19.53
C LEU A 266 -18.05 21.76 20.63
N THR A 267 -16.76 21.65 20.32
CA THR A 267 -15.72 21.27 21.26
C THR A 267 -14.36 21.83 20.82
N GLN A 268 -13.48 22.06 21.76
CA GLN A 268 -12.10 22.48 21.52
C GLN A 268 -11.20 22.03 22.67
N GLY A 269 -9.92 21.93 22.43
CA GLY A 269 -8.93 21.55 23.42
C GLY A 269 -7.52 21.42 22.84
N ASP A 270 -6.68 20.78 23.61
CA ASP A 270 -5.29 20.56 23.29
C ASP A 270 -4.84 19.18 23.77
N PHE A 271 -3.74 18.68 23.24
CA PHE A 271 -3.11 17.45 23.68
C PHE A 271 -1.65 17.39 23.28
N TYR A 272 -0.90 16.51 23.93
CA TYR A 272 0.48 16.20 23.59
C TYR A 272 0.60 14.77 23.08
N THR A 273 1.49 14.53 22.14
CA THR A 273 1.76 13.20 21.60
C THR A 273 3.10 12.65 22.05
N THR A 274 3.21 11.33 22.16
CA THR A 274 4.44 10.59 22.41
C THR A 274 4.65 9.53 21.35
N GLY A 275 5.81 8.90 21.33
CA GLY A 275 6.18 7.82 20.43
C GLY A 275 7.46 8.11 19.66
N HIS A 276 7.86 7.16 18.81
CA HIS A 276 9.11 7.22 18.05
C HIS A 276 8.94 7.38 16.55
N LEU A 277 7.76 7.04 16.00
CA LEU A 277 7.56 7.00 14.56
C LEU A 277 6.26 7.68 14.15
N HIS A 278 6.35 8.63 13.23
CA HIS A 278 5.19 9.17 12.56
C HIS A 278 4.69 8.18 11.50
N GLN A 279 3.80 7.29 11.92
CA GLN A 279 3.08 6.41 11.02
C GLN A 279 1.89 7.14 10.40
N CYS A 280 1.59 6.84 9.13
CA CYS A 280 0.45 7.40 8.44
C CYS A 280 -0.50 6.32 7.93
N PHE A 281 -1.77 6.64 7.96
CA PHE A 281 -2.82 5.86 7.34
C PHE A 281 -3.75 6.81 6.58
N PHE A 282 -3.66 6.77 5.25
CA PHE A 282 -4.49 7.62 4.40
C PHE A 282 -5.70 6.82 3.94
N LYS A 283 -6.76 6.75 4.68
CA LYS A 283 -8.06 6.06 4.38
C LYS A 283 -8.12 5.44 2.97
N SER A 284 -7.11 4.64 2.63
CA SER A 284 -6.83 4.11 1.31
C SER A 284 -6.25 2.69 1.41
N GLY A 285 -6.00 2.05 0.27
CA GLY A 285 -5.30 0.77 0.20
C GLY A 285 -3.77 0.87 0.29
N CYS A 286 -3.20 2.09 0.40
CA CYS A 286 -1.76 2.26 0.61
C CYS A 286 -1.38 1.75 2.00
N ARG A 287 -0.29 0.99 2.08
CA ARG A 287 0.17 0.34 3.31
C ARG A 287 1.62 0.68 3.60
N ASN A 288 2.06 0.38 4.84
CA ASN A 288 3.45 0.57 5.24
C ASN A 288 3.91 2.03 5.14
N ILE A 289 2.99 2.99 5.42
CA ILE A 289 3.26 4.41 5.25
C ILE A 289 3.83 4.98 6.53
N ARG A 290 4.95 5.67 6.42
CA ARG A 290 5.57 6.41 7.51
C ARG A 290 6.49 7.51 7.03
N ASP A 291 6.66 8.50 7.88
CA ASP A 291 7.64 9.57 7.75
C ASP A 291 9.05 9.07 8.09
N LEU A 292 10.07 9.66 7.52
CA LEU A 292 11.46 9.47 7.89
C LEU A 292 11.89 10.36 9.05
N GLY A 293 11.03 11.26 9.52
CA GLY A 293 11.32 12.17 10.61
C GLY A 293 11.44 11.50 11.99
N GLY A 294 12.02 12.22 12.93
CA GLY A 294 12.15 11.82 14.34
C GLY A 294 13.42 11.07 14.70
N TRP A 295 14.12 10.46 13.75
CA TRP A 295 15.37 9.75 14.02
C TRP A 295 16.47 10.72 14.46
N LYS A 296 17.24 10.29 15.44
CA LYS A 296 18.41 11.03 15.92
C LYS A 296 19.65 10.69 15.10
N THR A 297 20.42 11.70 14.81
CA THR A 297 21.73 11.56 14.16
C THR A 297 22.83 11.39 15.20
N LEU A 298 23.99 10.87 14.78
CA LEU A 298 25.14 10.69 15.67
C LEU A 298 25.70 12.02 16.21
N ASP A 299 25.49 13.15 15.50
CA ASP A 299 25.86 14.50 15.94
C ASP A 299 24.78 15.21 16.77
N GLY A 300 23.71 14.50 17.15
CA GLY A 300 22.67 14.96 18.06
C GLY A 300 21.51 15.73 17.42
N LYS A 301 21.52 15.91 16.11
CA LYS A 301 20.39 16.51 15.37
C LYS A 301 19.23 15.56 15.27
N THR A 302 18.11 16.06 14.78
CA THR A 302 16.90 15.27 14.52
C THR A 302 16.52 15.40 13.06
N VAL A 303 16.10 14.30 12.45
CA VAL A 303 15.49 14.32 11.12
C VAL A 303 14.10 14.96 11.22
N LYS A 304 13.87 16.03 10.45
CA LYS A 304 12.60 16.77 10.47
C LYS A 304 11.43 15.93 10.01
N TYR A 305 10.33 16.04 10.70
CA TYR A 305 9.05 15.46 10.29
C TYR A 305 8.45 16.17 9.08
N ARG A 306 7.52 15.49 8.42
CA ARG A 306 6.72 15.99 7.28
C ARG A 306 7.56 16.48 6.10
N LYS A 307 8.71 15.81 5.85
CA LYS A 307 9.56 16.07 4.69
C LYS A 307 9.62 14.90 3.72
N LEU A 308 9.82 13.70 4.24
CA LEU A 308 9.92 12.48 3.44
C LEU A 308 9.06 11.38 4.02
N TYR A 309 8.21 10.82 3.18
CA TYR A 309 7.36 9.68 3.50
C TYR A 309 7.73 8.50 2.63
N ARG A 310 7.70 7.32 3.21
CA ARG A 310 7.90 6.07 2.48
C ARG A 310 6.70 5.15 2.67
N GLY A 311 6.49 4.24 1.69
CA GLY A 311 5.42 3.27 1.82
C GLY A 311 5.27 2.34 0.63
N GLY A 312 4.14 1.65 0.58
CA GLY A 312 3.72 0.81 -0.53
C GLY A 312 3.12 1.63 -1.67
N ARG A 313 2.67 0.92 -2.72
CA ARG A 313 2.20 1.56 -3.96
C ARG A 313 1.10 2.59 -3.73
N MET A 314 1.28 3.75 -4.33
CA MET A 314 0.28 4.82 -4.42
C MET A 314 -0.16 4.93 -5.88
N GLN A 315 -1.36 4.47 -6.19
CA GLN A 315 -1.95 4.47 -7.53
C GLN A 315 -3.48 4.52 -7.45
N SER A 316 -4.17 4.73 -8.57
CA SER A 316 -5.62 4.94 -8.58
C SER A 316 -6.41 3.86 -7.86
N GLU A 317 -5.96 2.60 -7.95
CA GLU A 317 -6.60 1.45 -7.32
C GLU A 317 -6.35 1.35 -5.81
N THR A 318 -5.35 2.07 -5.30
CA THR A 318 -5.00 2.05 -3.87
C THR A 318 -5.32 3.35 -3.15
N VAL A 319 -5.73 4.40 -3.86
CA VAL A 319 -6.02 5.72 -3.25
C VAL A 319 -7.42 6.18 -3.66
N ASN A 320 -8.33 6.20 -2.70
CA ASN A 320 -9.66 6.77 -2.86
C ASN A 320 -9.67 8.30 -2.63
N ASN A 321 -10.82 8.94 -2.81
CA ASN A 321 -10.91 10.39 -2.67
C ASN A 321 -10.63 10.90 -1.24
N ALA A 322 -11.00 10.15 -0.21
CA ALA A 322 -10.67 10.48 1.17
C ALA A 322 -9.15 10.43 1.40
N GLY A 323 -8.49 9.34 0.93
CA GLY A 323 -7.04 9.22 1.01
C GLY A 323 -6.29 10.31 0.25
N LYS A 324 -6.82 10.79 -0.89
CA LYS A 324 -6.23 11.94 -1.61
C LYS A 324 -6.25 13.22 -0.78
N LYS A 325 -7.37 13.49 -0.09
CA LYS A 325 -7.48 14.65 0.82
C LYS A 325 -6.47 14.56 1.96
N GLU A 326 -6.30 13.39 2.57
CA GLU A 326 -5.35 13.18 3.66
C GLU A 326 -3.89 13.29 3.21
N ILE A 327 -3.54 12.76 2.03
CA ILE A 327 -2.21 12.92 1.42
C ILE A 327 -1.87 14.41 1.22
N LEU A 328 -2.83 15.19 0.72
CA LEU A 328 -2.65 16.63 0.54
C LEU A 328 -2.61 17.38 1.88
N ALA A 329 -3.36 16.94 2.90
CA ALA A 329 -3.31 17.51 4.24
C ALA A 329 -1.93 17.32 4.91
N GLU A 330 -1.24 16.20 4.62
CA GLU A 330 0.16 15.99 5.04
C GLU A 330 1.16 16.85 4.23
N GLY A 331 0.69 17.63 3.26
CA GLY A 331 1.53 18.49 2.44
C GLY A 331 2.31 17.76 1.34
N ILE A 332 2.04 16.46 1.12
CA ILE A 332 2.77 15.69 0.10
C ILE A 332 2.56 16.29 -1.27
N GLY A 333 3.63 16.84 -1.84
CA GLY A 333 3.66 17.52 -3.13
C GLY A 333 4.52 16.83 -4.19
N GLY A 334 5.24 15.75 -3.82
CA GLY A 334 6.02 14.92 -4.72
C GLY A 334 5.73 13.44 -4.54
N GLN A 335 5.63 12.68 -5.64
CA GLN A 335 5.54 11.23 -5.66
C GLN A 335 6.65 10.63 -6.50
N LEU A 336 7.46 9.76 -5.87
CA LEU A 336 8.53 9.02 -6.51
C LEU A 336 8.19 7.53 -6.57
N ASP A 337 7.84 7.03 -7.75
CA ASP A 337 7.52 5.62 -7.99
C ASP A 337 8.75 4.85 -8.46
N LEU A 338 9.35 4.08 -7.58
CA LEU A 338 10.58 3.31 -7.87
C LEU A 338 10.35 2.07 -8.74
N ARG A 339 9.10 1.73 -9.07
CA ARG A 339 8.79 0.49 -9.81
C ARG A 339 9.22 0.57 -11.26
N ASN A 340 9.54 -0.58 -11.84
CA ASN A 340 9.89 -0.72 -13.25
C ASN A 340 8.73 -1.27 -14.09
N SER A 341 8.25 -2.46 -13.77
CA SER A 341 7.29 -3.19 -14.61
C SER A 341 5.84 -2.73 -14.45
N ASP A 342 5.45 -2.37 -13.22
CA ASP A 342 4.06 -2.03 -12.86
C ASP A 342 3.92 -0.55 -12.44
N LYS A 343 4.86 0.30 -12.87
CA LYS A 343 4.84 1.73 -12.60
C LYS A 343 3.68 2.43 -13.30
N ILE A 344 3.17 3.46 -12.66
CA ILE A 344 2.17 4.35 -13.24
C ILE A 344 2.84 5.47 -14.04
N SER A 345 2.08 6.19 -14.86
CA SER A 345 2.58 7.30 -15.68
C SER A 345 2.40 8.67 -15.06
N LYS A 346 1.59 8.77 -13.99
CA LYS A 346 1.30 10.02 -13.27
C LYS A 346 0.81 9.71 -11.86
N SER A 347 0.89 10.70 -10.97
CA SER A 347 0.28 10.59 -9.63
C SER A 347 -1.24 10.44 -9.72
N PRO A 348 -1.88 9.61 -8.87
CA PRO A 348 -3.33 9.58 -8.72
C PRO A 348 -3.86 10.83 -7.99
N VAL A 349 -2.97 11.62 -7.36
CA VAL A 349 -3.30 12.83 -6.61
C VAL A 349 -2.97 14.06 -7.47
N THR A 350 -3.98 14.84 -7.82
CA THR A 350 -3.81 16.02 -8.66
C THR A 350 -2.95 17.06 -7.96
N GLY A 351 -2.02 17.69 -8.71
CA GLY A 351 -1.11 18.70 -8.18
C GLY A 351 0.16 18.16 -7.54
N VAL A 352 0.31 16.84 -7.42
CA VAL A 352 1.53 16.21 -6.94
C VAL A 352 2.50 15.98 -8.10
N GLU A 353 3.73 16.47 -7.96
CA GLU A 353 4.82 16.21 -8.92
C GLU A 353 5.15 14.71 -8.95
N PHE A 354 5.55 14.21 -10.11
CA PHE A 354 5.70 12.77 -10.29
C PHE A 354 6.99 12.40 -11.04
N LEU A 355 7.71 11.42 -10.51
CA LEU A 355 8.82 10.76 -11.17
C LEU A 355 8.72 9.23 -11.04
N ALA A 356 8.95 8.52 -12.14
CA ALA A 356 9.05 7.06 -12.17
C ALA A 356 10.29 6.63 -12.98
N PRO A 357 11.48 6.54 -12.37
CA PRO A 357 12.72 6.24 -13.07
C PRO A 357 12.81 4.79 -13.55
N GLY A 358 11.99 3.89 -12.98
CA GLY A 358 11.96 2.49 -13.38
C GLY A 358 13.16 1.69 -12.84
N ILE A 359 13.29 1.64 -11.51
CA ILE A 359 14.31 0.83 -10.82
C ILE A 359 13.98 -0.65 -10.97
N GLU A 360 14.93 -1.44 -11.41
CA GLU A 360 14.74 -2.88 -11.66
C GLU A 360 14.47 -3.64 -10.36
N THR A 361 15.39 -3.54 -9.40
CA THR A 361 15.27 -4.19 -8.09
C THR A 361 15.92 -3.33 -7.00
N GLY A 362 15.74 -3.68 -5.73
CA GLY A 362 16.45 -3.06 -4.61
C GLY A 362 17.86 -3.62 -4.38
N GLY A 363 18.44 -3.28 -3.25
CA GLY A 363 19.77 -3.74 -2.85
C GLY A 363 20.90 -3.10 -3.65
N THR A 364 22.06 -3.74 -3.67
CA THR A 364 23.23 -3.23 -4.38
C THR A 364 23.02 -3.14 -5.89
N THR A 365 22.10 -3.88 -6.47
CA THR A 365 21.72 -3.73 -7.89
C THR A 365 21.23 -2.33 -8.21
N MET A 366 20.37 -1.76 -7.34
CA MET A 366 19.90 -0.38 -7.46
C MET A 366 21.08 0.61 -7.40
N LEU A 367 22.00 0.39 -6.48
CA LEU A 367 23.14 1.29 -6.23
C LEU A 367 24.22 1.20 -7.31
N GLN A 368 24.38 0.07 -7.98
CA GLN A 368 25.41 -0.16 -8.99
C GLN A 368 24.85 -0.04 -10.41
N SER A 369 23.94 -0.93 -10.77
CA SER A 369 23.42 -1.02 -12.15
C SER A 369 22.46 0.13 -12.46
N ASP A 370 21.62 0.52 -11.52
CA ASP A 370 20.67 1.63 -11.67
C ASP A 370 21.16 2.95 -11.05
N ARG A 371 22.49 3.14 -10.83
CA ARG A 371 23.06 4.32 -10.17
C ARG A 371 22.60 5.66 -10.75
N LYS A 372 22.45 5.76 -12.08
CA LYS A 372 21.93 6.99 -12.72
C LYS A 372 20.47 7.26 -12.37
N LYS A 373 19.67 6.22 -12.25
CA LYS A 373 18.28 6.35 -11.79
C LYS A 373 18.23 6.66 -10.29
N THR A 374 19.15 6.13 -9.49
CA THR A 374 19.32 6.49 -8.08
C THR A 374 19.65 7.96 -7.93
N LYS A 375 20.55 8.50 -8.77
CA LYS A 375 20.79 9.95 -8.87
C LYS A 375 19.50 10.72 -9.15
N GLN A 376 18.76 10.33 -10.18
CA GLN A 376 17.47 10.97 -10.53
C GLN A 376 16.49 10.97 -9.36
N CYS A 377 16.43 9.87 -8.58
CA CYS A 377 15.60 9.79 -7.38
C CYS A 377 16.02 10.84 -6.34
N PHE A 378 17.33 10.93 -6.08
CA PHE A 378 17.88 11.87 -5.11
C PHE A 378 17.65 13.33 -5.53
N GLU A 379 17.96 13.68 -6.76
CA GLU A 379 17.76 15.01 -7.32
C GLU A 379 16.27 15.42 -7.34
N PHE A 380 15.36 14.48 -7.63
CA PHE A 380 13.92 14.73 -7.56
C PHE A 380 13.49 15.08 -6.13
N ILE A 381 13.96 14.31 -5.15
CA ILE A 381 13.68 14.58 -3.73
C ILE A 381 14.19 15.98 -3.35
N VAL A 382 15.43 16.28 -3.65
CA VAL A 382 16.05 17.58 -3.33
C VAL A 382 15.28 18.73 -3.99
N ASN A 383 14.92 18.60 -5.26
CA ASN A 383 14.17 19.64 -5.98
C ASN A 383 12.76 19.84 -5.41
N CYS A 384 12.06 18.78 -5.04
CA CYS A 384 10.78 18.89 -4.34
C CYS A 384 10.94 19.61 -3.01
N LEU A 385 11.91 19.23 -2.20
CA LEU A 385 12.17 19.85 -0.89
C LEU A 385 12.54 21.33 -0.98
N ARG A 386 13.35 21.74 -1.97
CA ARG A 386 13.65 23.17 -2.27
C ARG A 386 12.39 23.98 -2.54
N ASN A 387 11.37 23.33 -3.09
CA ASN A 387 10.07 23.95 -3.37
C ASN A 387 9.04 23.73 -2.24
N ASN A 388 9.48 23.34 -1.04
CA ASN A 388 8.61 23.01 0.11
C ASN A 388 7.54 21.97 -0.21
N LYS A 389 7.87 20.97 -1.03
CA LYS A 389 7.02 19.85 -1.39
C LYS A 389 7.53 18.57 -0.74
N PRO A 390 6.96 18.11 0.37
CA PRO A 390 7.26 16.81 0.93
C PRO A 390 7.07 15.70 -0.09
N VAL A 391 7.90 14.65 -0.03
CA VAL A 391 7.91 13.59 -1.05
C VAL A 391 7.48 12.27 -0.43
N TYR A 392 6.55 11.59 -1.11
CA TYR A 392 6.23 10.19 -0.87
C TYR A 392 6.96 9.30 -1.87
N PHE A 393 7.90 8.47 -1.41
CA PHE A 393 8.60 7.53 -2.27
C PHE A 393 8.19 6.09 -1.96
N HIS A 394 8.02 5.28 -3.02
CA HIS A 394 7.45 3.96 -2.88
C HIS A 394 7.90 2.97 -3.96
N CYS A 395 7.73 1.69 -3.67
CA CYS A 395 7.70 0.64 -4.66
C CYS A 395 6.36 -0.13 -4.57
N SER A 396 6.33 -1.43 -4.81
CA SER A 396 5.10 -2.21 -4.65
C SER A 396 4.72 -2.40 -3.18
N LEU A 397 5.66 -2.84 -2.35
CA LEU A 397 5.44 -3.14 -0.93
C LEU A 397 5.98 -2.06 0.02
N GLY A 398 6.79 -1.14 -0.49
CA GLY A 398 7.55 -0.21 0.36
C GLY A 398 8.72 -0.87 1.09
N ARG A 399 9.20 -2.04 0.64
CA ARG A 399 10.25 -2.82 1.30
C ARG A 399 11.60 -2.70 0.60
N ASP A 400 11.76 -3.30 -0.58
CA ASP A 400 13.08 -3.54 -1.18
C ASP A 400 13.69 -2.27 -1.81
N ARG A 401 13.14 -1.79 -2.92
CA ARG A 401 13.61 -0.55 -3.59
C ARG A 401 13.45 0.66 -2.69
N THR A 402 12.32 0.77 -2.03
CA THR A 402 12.04 1.80 -1.03
C THR A 402 13.00 1.71 0.15
N GLY A 403 13.25 0.51 0.67
CA GLY A 403 14.19 0.30 1.78
C GLY A 403 15.64 0.61 1.40
N THR A 404 16.05 0.33 0.16
CA THR A 404 17.39 0.69 -0.32
C THR A 404 17.57 2.21 -0.34
N LEU A 405 16.57 2.94 -0.85
CA LEU A 405 16.61 4.41 -0.85
C LEU A 405 16.55 4.98 0.57
N ASP A 406 15.74 4.39 1.44
CA ASP A 406 15.63 4.77 2.85
C ASP A 406 16.96 4.65 3.60
N ILE A 407 17.67 3.52 3.45
CA ILE A 407 19.01 3.30 4.04
C ILE A 407 19.99 4.35 3.53
N LEU A 408 19.96 4.68 2.25
CA LEU A 408 20.80 5.72 1.65
C LEU A 408 20.48 7.09 2.27
N LEU A 409 19.20 7.48 2.33
CA LEU A 409 18.79 8.81 2.82
C LEU A 409 19.08 8.98 4.32
N LEU A 410 18.68 8.03 5.16
CA LEU A 410 18.95 8.08 6.59
C LEU A 410 20.45 7.97 6.90
N GLY A 411 21.17 7.14 6.13
CA GLY A 411 22.62 7.03 6.24
C GLY A 411 23.34 8.34 5.93
N LEU A 412 22.96 9.02 4.84
CA LEU A 412 23.50 10.32 4.46
C LEU A 412 23.26 11.40 5.53
N LEU A 413 22.12 11.32 6.22
CA LEU A 413 21.78 12.23 7.32
C LEU A 413 22.57 11.95 8.61
N GLY A 414 23.30 10.83 8.69
CA GLY A 414 24.05 10.45 9.87
C GLY A 414 23.21 9.81 10.97
N VAL A 415 22.06 9.24 10.64
CA VAL A 415 21.28 8.42 11.58
C VAL A 415 22.10 7.18 11.95
N ARG A 416 22.05 6.78 13.23
CA ARG A 416 22.77 5.61 13.70
C ARG A 416 22.37 4.35 12.94
N GLU A 417 23.33 3.57 12.54
CA GLU A 417 23.13 2.38 11.71
C GLU A 417 22.09 1.41 12.29
N GLY A 418 22.13 1.18 13.61
CA GLY A 418 21.15 0.35 14.28
C GLY A 418 19.71 0.86 14.17
N ASP A 419 19.53 2.19 14.19
CA ASP A 419 18.21 2.81 14.03
C ASP A 419 17.73 2.76 12.58
N ILE A 420 18.64 2.81 11.59
CA ILE A 420 18.33 2.54 10.19
C ILE A 420 17.80 1.11 10.02
N GLY A 421 18.37 0.13 10.74
CA GLY A 421 17.89 -1.24 10.77
C GLY A 421 16.47 -1.34 11.31
N LYS A 422 16.17 -0.67 12.42
CA LYS A 422 14.83 -0.58 12.99
C LYS A 422 13.86 0.06 11.99
N ALA A 423 14.23 1.20 11.39
CA ALA A 423 13.42 1.89 10.38
C ALA A 423 13.08 0.98 9.20
N TYR A 424 14.03 0.17 8.74
CA TYR A 424 13.80 -0.80 7.69
C TYR A 424 12.82 -1.89 8.15
N GLU A 425 13.03 -2.50 9.31
CA GLU A 425 12.26 -3.64 9.78
C GLU A 425 10.83 -3.30 10.22
N VAL A 426 10.50 -2.05 10.51
CA VAL A 426 9.11 -1.60 10.69
C VAL A 426 8.23 -1.99 9.51
N THR A 427 8.79 -2.15 8.31
CA THR A 427 8.08 -2.68 7.15
C THR A 427 7.35 -4.01 7.42
N TYR A 428 7.85 -4.81 8.33
CA TYR A 428 7.29 -6.11 8.63
C TYR A 428 6.04 -6.07 9.51
N PHE A 429 5.70 -4.91 10.04
CA PHE A 429 4.43 -4.68 10.74
C PHE A 429 3.27 -4.38 9.78
N ALA A 430 3.56 -4.15 8.50
CA ALA A 430 2.54 -3.92 7.50
C ALA A 430 2.01 -5.24 6.94
N PRO A 431 0.68 -5.39 6.76
CA PRO A 431 0.15 -6.54 6.05
C PRO A 431 0.53 -6.46 4.58
N VAL A 432 0.86 -7.61 4.00
CA VAL A 432 1.02 -7.76 2.55
C VAL A 432 -0.28 -8.20 1.95
N GLY A 433 -0.78 -7.45 1.07
CA GLY A 433 -1.97 -7.77 0.33
C GLY A 433 -2.66 -6.49 -0.08
N TYR A 434 -2.18 -5.93 -1.16
CA TYR A 434 -3.03 -5.04 -1.93
C TYR A 434 -3.95 -5.92 -2.73
N SER A 435 -5.03 -6.38 -2.13
CA SER A 435 -6.06 -7.04 -2.90
C SER A 435 -6.75 -5.99 -3.74
N VAL A 436 -6.27 -5.79 -4.92
CA VAL A 436 -6.93 -4.95 -5.92
C VAL A 436 -7.08 -5.70 -7.23
N SER A 437 -6.63 -6.93 -7.31
CA SER A 437 -6.92 -7.79 -8.46
C SER A 437 -7.46 -9.13 -7.99
N SER A 438 -8.50 -9.58 -8.68
CA SER A 438 -9.13 -10.89 -8.47
C SER A 438 -8.18 -12.09 -8.63
N SER A 439 -7.00 -11.91 -9.17
CA SER A 439 -5.98 -12.94 -9.28
C SER A 439 -5.15 -13.12 -8.00
N GLU A 440 -5.22 -12.18 -7.06
CA GLU A 440 -4.54 -12.24 -5.77
C GLU A 440 -5.52 -12.36 -4.58
N SER A 441 -6.81 -12.52 -4.86
CA SER A 441 -7.88 -12.70 -3.87
C SER A 441 -7.87 -14.08 -3.21
N GLY A 442 -6.68 -14.62 -2.97
CA GLY A 442 -6.56 -15.64 -1.93
C GLY A 442 -6.89 -14.98 -0.59
N SER A 443 -7.78 -15.58 0.16
CA SER A 443 -8.33 -15.15 1.44
C SER A 443 -7.32 -14.90 2.56
N ASN A 444 -6.01 -14.81 2.26
CA ASN A 444 -4.95 -14.51 3.19
C ASN A 444 -3.96 -13.54 2.55
N PRO A 445 -3.73 -12.34 3.13
CA PRO A 445 -2.61 -11.50 2.74
C PRO A 445 -1.32 -12.31 2.87
N LYS A 446 -0.53 -12.36 1.78
CA LYS A 446 0.74 -13.09 1.80
C LYS A 446 1.74 -12.28 2.63
N PRO A 447 2.48 -12.94 3.52
CA PRO A 447 3.50 -12.25 4.32
C PRO A 447 4.61 -11.67 3.43
N ILE A 448 5.15 -10.53 3.84
CA ILE A 448 6.31 -9.88 3.19
C ILE A 448 7.55 -10.79 3.24
N PHE A 449 7.61 -11.67 4.21
CA PHE A 449 8.72 -12.58 4.41
C PHE A 449 8.73 -13.79 3.49
N LYS A 450 9.82 -13.97 2.77
CA LYS A 450 10.25 -15.27 2.29
C LYS A 450 11.37 -15.79 3.19
N ASN A 451 11.01 -16.62 4.15
CA ASN A 451 11.83 -17.71 4.66
C ASN A 451 13.30 -17.48 5.06
N THR A 452 13.81 -16.28 5.31
CA THR A 452 15.17 -16.13 5.80
C THR A 452 15.23 -15.18 6.99
N ARG A 453 15.93 -15.56 8.05
CA ARG A 453 16.29 -14.65 9.13
C ARG A 453 17.21 -13.52 8.62
N LYS A 454 17.79 -13.69 7.44
CA LYS A 454 18.65 -12.71 6.81
C LYS A 454 17.84 -11.90 5.80
N GLU A 455 17.64 -10.63 6.09
CA GLU A 455 17.04 -9.72 5.12
C GLU A 455 18.12 -9.26 4.12
N TRP A 456 17.95 -9.66 2.87
CA TRP A 456 18.95 -9.45 1.85
C TRP A 456 19.18 -7.97 1.51
N VAL A 457 18.17 -7.10 1.61
CA VAL A 457 18.30 -5.69 1.22
C VAL A 457 19.31 -4.99 2.12
N TYR A 458 19.08 -4.91 3.42
CA TYR A 458 20.01 -4.18 4.27
C TYR A 458 21.30 -4.98 4.56
N SER A 459 21.25 -6.32 4.60
CA SER A 459 22.46 -7.14 4.73
C SER A 459 23.39 -7.04 3.54
N ASP A 460 22.89 -6.59 2.38
CA ASP A 460 23.63 -6.35 1.16
C ASP A 460 24.06 -4.87 1.03
N VAL A 461 23.15 -3.94 1.30
CA VAL A 461 23.33 -2.50 1.13
C VAL A 461 24.28 -1.90 2.18
N VAL A 462 24.13 -2.28 3.44
CA VAL A 462 24.93 -1.70 4.52
C VAL A 462 26.42 -2.05 4.38
N PRO A 463 26.81 -3.33 4.17
CA PRO A 463 28.20 -3.65 3.90
C PRO A 463 28.76 -3.00 2.62
N TYR A 464 27.89 -2.70 1.67
CA TYR A 464 28.30 -2.01 0.44
C TYR A 464 28.72 -0.57 0.74
N PHE A 465 27.98 0.18 1.53
CA PHE A 465 28.37 1.54 1.94
C PHE A 465 29.60 1.57 2.85
N TRP A 466 29.78 0.56 3.70
CA TRP A 466 30.98 0.46 4.52
C TRP A 466 32.26 0.32 3.71
N LYS A 467 32.22 -0.25 2.50
CA LYS A 467 33.38 -0.30 1.59
C LYS A 467 33.85 1.10 1.18
N PHE A 468 32.94 2.07 1.12
CA PHE A 468 33.28 3.47 0.85
C PHE A 468 33.70 4.17 2.14
N ALA A 469 33.02 3.93 3.24
CA ALA A 469 33.34 4.48 4.55
C ALA A 469 34.78 4.13 5.00
N ASP A 470 35.23 2.90 4.79
CA ASP A 470 36.57 2.46 5.13
C ASP A 470 37.67 3.22 4.34
N GLN A 471 37.31 3.97 3.30
CA GLN A 471 38.21 4.81 2.49
C GLN A 471 38.16 6.30 2.89
N THR A 472 37.30 6.70 3.81
CA THR A 472 37.18 8.08 4.31
C THR A 472 38.03 8.29 5.58
N GLU A 473 38.27 9.53 5.96
CA GLU A 473 39.06 9.88 7.14
C GLU A 473 38.31 9.51 8.42
N GLY A 474 37.03 9.90 8.53
CA GLY A 474 36.20 9.66 9.70
C GLY A 474 35.68 8.23 9.80
N LYS A 475 35.69 7.48 8.70
CA LYS A 475 35.24 6.08 8.61
C LYS A 475 33.82 5.88 9.19
N THR A 476 32.94 6.85 8.93
CA THR A 476 31.57 6.79 9.36
C THR A 476 30.66 6.26 8.24
N PHE A 477 29.54 5.67 8.61
CA PHE A 477 28.54 5.19 7.64
C PHE A 477 28.04 6.34 6.74
N ALA A 478 27.82 7.52 7.31
CA ALA A 478 27.38 8.72 6.59
C ALA A 478 28.40 9.16 5.52
N GLU A 479 29.69 9.17 5.87
CA GLU A 479 30.76 9.47 4.89
C GLU A 479 30.83 8.42 3.76
N GLY A 480 30.56 7.16 4.09
CA GLY A 480 30.50 6.11 3.08
C GLY A 480 29.35 6.32 2.09
N VAL A 481 28.18 6.71 2.58
CA VAL A 481 27.03 7.04 1.73
C VAL A 481 27.30 8.29 0.89
N GLU A 482 27.87 9.34 1.48
CA GLU A 482 28.25 10.57 0.76
C GLU A 482 29.25 10.29 -0.33
N LYS A 483 30.31 9.54 -0.05
CA LYS A 483 31.32 9.14 -1.03
C LYS A 483 30.70 8.36 -2.19
N TYR A 484 29.77 7.43 -1.90
CA TYR A 484 29.03 6.73 -2.93
C TYR A 484 28.22 7.70 -3.82
N LEU A 485 27.51 8.64 -3.22
CA LEU A 485 26.70 9.62 -3.97
C LEU A 485 27.58 10.48 -4.88
N LEU A 486 28.71 10.94 -4.40
CA LEU A 486 29.63 11.78 -5.17
C LEU A 486 30.33 10.99 -6.30
N GLU A 487 30.93 9.85 -5.97
CA GLU A 487 31.85 9.17 -6.88
C GLU A 487 31.17 8.14 -7.78
N VAL A 488 30.07 7.52 -7.35
CA VAL A 488 29.40 6.45 -8.09
C VAL A 488 28.10 6.93 -8.72
N ALA A 489 27.25 7.59 -7.93
CA ALA A 489 26.01 8.14 -8.43
C ALA A 489 26.20 9.50 -9.13
N GLU A 490 27.32 10.18 -8.93
CA GLU A 490 27.66 11.49 -9.52
C GLU A 490 26.66 12.60 -9.12
N VAL A 491 26.16 12.56 -7.88
CA VAL A 491 25.35 13.64 -7.30
C VAL A 491 26.26 14.82 -6.95
N SER A 492 25.75 16.03 -7.08
CA SER A 492 26.53 17.22 -6.72
C SER A 492 26.66 17.39 -5.20
N GLN A 493 27.79 17.96 -4.72
CA GLN A 493 27.96 18.31 -3.33
C GLN A 493 26.87 19.27 -2.87
N GLN A 494 26.48 20.24 -3.69
CA GLN A 494 25.43 21.20 -3.38
C GLN A 494 24.08 20.52 -3.10
N ASP A 495 23.70 19.48 -3.87
CA ASP A 495 22.45 18.75 -3.61
C ASP A 495 22.50 17.98 -2.29
N ILE A 496 23.68 17.44 -1.91
CA ILE A 496 23.91 16.76 -0.65
C ILE A 496 23.77 17.76 0.53
N ASP A 497 24.41 18.91 0.41
CA ASP A 497 24.41 19.95 1.44
C ASP A 497 23.01 20.54 1.63
N ASP A 498 22.31 20.82 0.54
CA ASP A 498 20.92 21.29 0.57
C ASP A 498 19.99 20.24 1.20
N PHE A 499 20.14 18.98 0.83
CA PHE A 499 19.38 17.88 1.42
C PHE A 499 19.54 17.84 2.94
N ARG A 500 20.77 17.84 3.43
CA ARG A 500 21.06 17.85 4.86
C ARG A 500 20.45 19.08 5.57
N SER A 501 20.59 20.26 4.99
CA SER A 501 20.07 21.50 5.57
C SER A 501 18.55 21.52 5.67
N MET A 502 17.87 20.96 4.67
CA MET A 502 16.41 20.88 4.64
C MET A 502 15.85 19.79 5.55
N MET A 503 16.61 18.72 5.80
CA MET A 503 16.15 17.54 6.54
C MET A 503 16.51 17.54 8.01
N LEU A 504 17.50 18.32 8.46
CA LEU A 504 18.00 18.27 9.85
C LEU A 504 17.65 19.54 10.64
N GLU A 505 17.35 19.35 11.93
CA GLU A 505 17.16 20.40 12.95
C GLU A 505 17.93 20.08 14.24
#